data_6a04982d4bc7ff1fee6b345399539e10
#
_entry.id   6a04982d4bc7ff1fee6b345399539e10
#
_cell.length_a   1.000
_cell.length_b   1.000
_cell.length_c   1.000
_cell.angle_alpha   90.00
_cell.angle_beta   90.00
_cell.angle_gamma   90.00
#
_symmetry.space_group_name_H-M   'P 1'
#
loop_
_entity.id
_entity.type
_entity.pdbx_description
1 polymer ?
#
loop_
_entity_poly.entity_id
_entity_poly.type
_entity_poly.pdbx_seq_one_letter_code
_entity_poly.pdbx_strand_id
1 'polypeptide(L)' 'MTNIRKIAELAGVSVSTVSRVLNNHPYVNEQKRKEILAIIE' A
#
# COMPACT_ATOMS: atom_id res chain seq x y z
N MET A 1 -15.67 -5.02 -0.01
CA MET A 1 -14.27 -5.42 0.09
C MET A 1 -13.35 -4.35 -0.47
N THR A 2 -12.30 -4.02 0.26
CA THR A 2 -11.38 -3.00 -0.19
C THR A 2 -10.51 -3.52 -1.34
N ASN A 3 -10.54 -2.80 -2.44
CA ASN A 3 -9.84 -3.15 -3.64
C ASN A 3 -8.42 -2.54 -3.59
N ILE A 4 -7.43 -3.25 -4.15
CA ILE A 4 -6.05 -2.76 -4.17
C ILE A 4 -5.94 -1.41 -4.88
N ARG A 5 -6.74 -1.19 -5.91
CA ARG A 5 -6.76 0.10 -6.61
C ARG A 5 -7.25 1.21 -5.69
N LYS A 6 -8.24 0.91 -4.89
CA LYS A 6 -8.79 1.87 -3.94
C LYS A 6 -7.74 2.24 -2.90
N ILE A 7 -7.03 1.26 -2.41
CA ILE A 7 -5.95 1.47 -1.44
C ILE A 7 -4.86 2.36 -2.05
N ALA A 8 -4.45 2.06 -3.28
CA ALA A 8 -3.43 2.85 -3.96
C ALA A 8 -3.87 4.30 -4.16
N GLU A 9 -5.13 4.49 -4.52
CA GLU A 9 -5.70 5.81 -4.72
C GLU A 9 -5.71 6.61 -3.43
N LEU A 10 -6.15 6.01 -2.35
CA LEU A 10 -6.20 6.65 -1.04
C LEU A 10 -4.81 6.97 -0.50
N ALA A 11 -3.85 6.10 -0.77
CA ALA A 11 -2.47 6.31 -0.33
C ALA A 11 -1.69 7.23 -1.26
N GLY A 12 -2.20 7.52 -2.45
CA GLY A 12 -1.51 8.35 -3.42
C GLY A 12 -0.30 7.66 -4.04
N VAL A 13 -0.36 6.34 -4.19
CA VAL A 13 0.72 5.54 -4.76
C VAL A 13 0.17 4.65 -5.87
N SER A 14 1.08 3.97 -6.59
CA SER A 14 0.68 3.04 -7.64
C SER A 14 0.19 1.72 -7.03
N VAL A 15 -0.60 0.99 -7.82
CA VAL A 15 -1.06 -0.35 -7.43
C VAL A 15 0.14 -1.25 -7.17
N SER A 16 1.20 -1.12 -7.95
CA SER A 16 2.43 -1.90 -7.75
C SER A 16 3.01 -1.69 -6.37
N THR A 17 3.00 -0.45 -5.89
CA THR A 17 3.52 -0.13 -4.57
C THR A 17 2.71 -0.80 -3.48
N VAL A 18 1.38 -0.78 -3.61
CA VAL A 18 0.50 -1.45 -2.64
C VAL A 18 0.78 -2.96 -2.63
N SER A 19 0.93 -3.55 -3.80
CA SER A 19 1.23 -4.97 -3.92
C SER A 19 2.54 -5.31 -3.20
N ARG A 20 3.56 -4.49 -3.36
CA ARG A 20 4.85 -4.70 -2.69
C ARG A 20 4.70 -4.63 -1.17
N VAL A 21 3.90 -3.69 -0.68
CA VAL A 21 3.65 -3.58 0.76
C VAL A 21 2.98 -4.83 1.28
N LEU A 22 1.97 -5.33 0.57
CA LEU A 22 1.26 -6.53 0.98
C LEU A 22 2.14 -7.77 0.97
N ASN A 23 3.14 -7.80 0.09
CA ASN A 23 4.11 -8.89 0.00
C ASN A 23 5.34 -8.67 0.88
N ASN A 24 5.32 -7.65 1.69
CA ASN A 24 6.41 -7.32 2.61
C ASN A 24 7.76 -7.18 1.90
N HIS A 25 7.74 -6.49 0.76
CA HIS A 25 8.92 -6.31 -0.06
C HIS A 25 9.93 -5.39 0.64
N PRO A 26 11.23 -5.75 0.65
CA PRO A 26 12.25 -5.01 1.41
C PRO A 26 12.52 -3.60 0.89
N TYR A 27 12.19 -3.32 -0.35
CA TYR A 27 12.46 -2.00 -0.96
C TYR A 27 11.35 -0.98 -0.75
N VAL A 28 10.30 -1.35 -0.04
CA VAL A 28 9.21 -0.42 0.21
C VAL A 28 9.61 0.57 1.29
N ASN A 29 9.34 1.86 1.07
CA ASN A 29 9.56 2.89 2.06
C ASN A 29 8.70 2.60 3.29
N GLU A 30 9.30 2.60 4.46
CA GLU A 30 8.62 2.26 5.70
C GLU A 30 7.45 3.19 5.99
N GLN A 31 7.62 4.47 5.71
CA GLN A 31 6.55 5.45 5.90
C GLN A 31 5.36 5.15 5.00
N LYS A 32 5.60 4.83 3.74
CA LYS A 32 4.55 4.45 2.80
C LYS A 32 3.87 3.16 3.24
N ARG A 33 4.66 2.23 3.72
CA ARG A 33 4.14 0.97 4.23
C ARG A 33 3.15 1.21 5.38
N LYS A 34 3.50 2.06 6.31
CA LYS A 34 2.62 2.40 7.43
C LYS A 34 1.34 3.06 6.97
N GLU A 35 1.45 3.98 6.02
CA GLU A 35 0.29 4.66 5.46
C GLU A 35 -0.67 3.68 4.80
N ILE A 36 -0.14 2.76 4.01
CA ILE A 36 -0.95 1.78 3.30
C ILE A 36 -1.61 0.82 4.27
N LEU A 37 -0.87 0.35 5.26
CA LEU A 37 -1.42 -0.57 6.27
C LEU A 37 -2.52 0.10 7.10
N ALA A 38 -2.40 1.37 7.37
CA ALA A 38 -3.43 2.12 8.08
C ALA A 38 -4.72 2.21 7.26
N ILE A 39 -4.61 2.33 5.96
CA ILE A 39 -5.76 2.38 5.07
C ILE A 39 -6.45 1.00 5.01
N ILE A 40 -5.68 -0.07 5.02
CA ILE A 40 -6.20 -1.44 4.97
C ILE A 40 -7.01 -1.77 6.23
N GLU A 41 -6.58 -1.25 7.34
CA GLU A 41 -7.34 -1.45 8.57
C GLU A 41 -8.70 -0.77 8.50
#